data_7e20b561e19db7f07b749d8d989cdc88
#
_entry.id   7e20b561e19db7f07b749d8d989cdc88
#
_cell.length_a   1.000
_cell.length_b   1.000
_cell.length_c   1.000
_cell.angle_alpha   90.00
_cell.angle_beta   90.00
_cell.angle_gamma   90.00
#
_symmetry.space_group_name_H-M   'P 1'
#
loop_
_entity.id
_entity.type
_entity.pdbx_description
1 polymer ?
#
loop_
_entity_poly.entity_id
_entity_poly.type
_entity_poly.pdbx_seq_one_letter_code
_entity_poly.pdbx_strand_id
1 'polypeptide(L)'
;MVTKVVDLRSDTVTKPSEAMRAAMAAAEVDDDVLGADPTAQRFEAEMARIMGKEAALFVPSGTMGNLVSVLAHCDTRGSEVILGDNSHIHIYENGGISTLGGVHPRTVPNNPDGTMDIHKIVAAIRHPDGAMYYPTTRLICLENTHGNTGGKCLSVEYTDKVGEVGKSHGLKLHIDGARIFNASVALGVPVHRLVRAADSVSVCLSKGLGAPVGSVIVGSNAFIDKAKILRKTLGGGMRQVGILCAAAYLAVRDTVGKLADDHRKAKVLAVDLASVETNMVFFDIADPRITPDKLCQVLEQRNVLAMPASSKSVRLVTHYQISDSDVQYTLTCIEKAVEEILSGNAKFERLTNGTTTNSYGH
;
A
#
# COMPACT_ATOMS: atom_id res chain seq x y z
N MET A 1 11.90 30.83 -14.26
CA MET A 1 10.64 30.10 -14.02
C MET A 1 11.00 28.84 -13.27
N VAL A 2 10.45 28.59 -12.09
CA VAL A 2 10.63 27.31 -11.39
C VAL A 2 9.86 26.27 -12.22
N THR A 3 10.57 25.43 -12.95
CA THR A 3 9.96 24.33 -13.70
C THR A 3 9.33 23.36 -12.68
N LYS A 4 8.02 23.11 -12.84
CA LYS A 4 7.29 22.15 -12.00
C LYS A 4 7.99 20.80 -12.09
N VAL A 5 8.24 20.17 -10.94
CA VAL A 5 8.75 18.80 -10.87
C VAL A 5 7.59 17.83 -11.08
N VAL A 6 7.75 16.88 -12.01
CA VAL A 6 6.83 15.77 -12.25
C VAL A 6 7.35 14.56 -11.46
N ASP A 7 6.76 14.30 -10.30
CA ASP A 7 7.22 13.23 -9.41
C ASP A 7 6.37 11.97 -9.57
N LEU A 8 6.89 10.98 -10.28
CA LEU A 8 6.27 9.68 -10.56
C LEU A 8 6.90 8.52 -9.77
N ARG A 9 7.74 8.82 -8.76
CA ARG A 9 8.41 7.77 -7.96
C ARG A 9 7.42 6.90 -7.20
N SER A 10 6.40 7.53 -6.59
CA SER A 10 5.37 6.85 -5.79
C SER A 10 4.19 7.78 -5.57
N ASP A 11 2.99 7.22 -5.34
CA ASP A 11 1.84 7.99 -4.86
C ASP A 11 1.99 8.44 -3.39
N THR A 12 3.02 7.99 -2.67
CA THR A 12 3.38 8.47 -1.34
C THR A 12 3.98 9.88 -1.34
N VAL A 13 4.33 10.44 -2.50
CA VAL A 13 4.84 11.81 -2.65
C VAL A 13 3.72 12.87 -2.71
N THR A 14 2.46 12.43 -2.73
CA THR A 14 1.30 13.34 -2.74
C THR A 14 1.31 14.27 -1.54
N LYS A 15 0.86 15.50 -1.77
CA LYS A 15 0.78 16.53 -0.73
C LYS A 15 -0.69 16.84 -0.45
N PRO A 16 -1.06 17.13 0.80
CA PRO A 16 -2.43 17.47 1.14
C PRO A 16 -2.88 18.71 0.35
N SER A 17 -4.13 18.65 -0.14
CA SER A 17 -4.75 19.78 -0.84
C SER A 17 -5.00 20.96 0.10
N GLU A 18 -5.25 22.15 -0.46
CA GLU A 18 -5.62 23.32 0.35
C GLU A 18 -6.90 23.08 1.17
N ALA A 19 -7.87 22.33 0.61
CA ALA A 19 -9.07 21.95 1.35
C ALA A 19 -8.74 21.05 2.55
N MET A 20 -7.83 20.08 2.39
CA MET A 20 -7.35 19.24 3.50
C MET A 20 -6.64 20.09 4.56
N ARG A 21 -5.77 21.02 4.16
CA ARG A 21 -5.07 21.93 5.10
C ARG A 21 -6.06 22.79 5.88
N ALA A 22 -7.06 23.35 5.22
CA ALA A 22 -8.11 24.13 5.86
C ALA A 22 -8.94 23.29 6.84
N ALA A 23 -9.29 22.06 6.46
CA ALA A 23 -10.01 21.14 7.34
C ALA A 23 -9.18 20.75 8.58
N MET A 24 -7.87 20.54 8.42
CA MET A 24 -6.96 20.29 9.54
C MET A 24 -6.93 21.47 10.52
N ALA A 25 -6.87 22.70 10.00
CA ALA A 25 -6.85 23.93 10.82
C ALA A 25 -8.17 24.19 11.57
N ALA A 26 -9.29 23.73 11.01
CA ALA A 26 -10.63 23.91 11.57
C ALA A 26 -11.17 22.68 12.31
N ALA A 27 -10.36 21.62 12.47
CA ALA A 27 -10.81 20.38 13.08
C ALA A 27 -11.21 20.59 14.54
N GLU A 28 -12.39 20.09 14.90
CA GLU A 28 -12.80 19.95 16.28
C GLU A 28 -12.07 18.75 16.89
N VAL A 29 -11.38 18.95 18.00
CA VAL A 29 -10.47 17.95 18.56
C VAL A 29 -10.65 17.77 20.05
N ASP A 30 -10.34 16.56 20.52
CA ASP A 30 -10.22 16.21 21.93
C ASP A 30 -9.25 15.03 22.08
N ASP A 31 -9.11 14.43 23.25
CA ASP A 31 -8.20 13.32 23.53
C ASP A 31 -8.72 11.99 22.97
N ASP A 32 -8.11 11.51 21.89
CA ASP A 32 -8.44 10.21 21.26
C ASP A 32 -8.12 9.00 22.17
N VAL A 33 -7.14 9.13 23.08
CA VAL A 33 -6.82 8.04 24.01
C VAL A 33 -7.94 7.88 25.05
N LEU A 34 -8.65 8.95 25.36
CA LEU A 34 -9.86 8.90 26.16
C LEU A 34 -11.13 8.58 25.33
N GLY A 35 -10.97 8.44 24.02
CA GLY A 35 -12.07 8.22 23.10
C GLY A 35 -12.99 9.44 22.94
N ALA A 36 -12.47 10.65 23.12
CA ALA A 36 -13.26 11.88 23.14
C ALA A 36 -13.13 12.72 21.84
N ASP A 37 -12.14 12.45 20.95
CA ASP A 37 -11.94 13.23 19.73
C ASP A 37 -13.11 13.04 18.73
N PRO A 38 -13.94 14.08 18.52
CA PRO A 38 -15.16 13.92 17.73
C PRO A 38 -14.88 13.77 16.24
N THR A 39 -13.78 14.34 15.74
CA THR A 39 -13.41 14.24 14.33
C THR A 39 -12.85 12.86 14.01
N ALA A 40 -12.05 12.28 14.93
CA ALA A 40 -11.58 10.91 14.81
C ALA A 40 -12.75 9.92 14.83
N GLN A 41 -13.67 10.05 15.78
CA GLN A 41 -14.86 9.20 15.87
C GLN A 41 -15.71 9.24 14.60
N ARG A 42 -15.98 10.44 14.05
CA ARG A 42 -16.74 10.59 12.80
C ARG A 42 -16.03 9.91 11.62
N PHE A 43 -14.71 10.09 11.50
CA PHE A 43 -13.92 9.48 10.44
C PHE A 43 -13.90 7.96 10.56
N GLU A 44 -13.65 7.42 11.74
CA GLU A 44 -13.61 5.98 12.00
C GLU A 44 -14.98 5.33 11.73
N ALA A 45 -16.07 5.94 12.20
CA ALA A 45 -17.43 5.46 11.91
C ALA A 45 -17.73 5.43 10.40
N GLU A 46 -17.34 6.47 9.68
CA GLU A 46 -17.54 6.52 8.22
C GLU A 46 -16.70 5.47 7.49
N MET A 47 -15.45 5.24 7.90
CA MET A 47 -14.60 4.20 7.32
C MET A 47 -15.15 2.80 7.58
N ALA A 48 -15.64 2.53 8.80
CA ALA A 48 -16.31 1.26 9.11
C ALA A 48 -17.51 1.03 8.18
N ARG A 49 -18.35 2.06 7.99
CA ARG A 49 -19.50 2.03 7.09
C ARG A 49 -19.10 1.78 5.62
N ILE A 50 -18.12 2.53 5.11
CA ILE A 50 -17.64 2.39 3.70
C ILE A 50 -17.09 0.98 3.47
N MET A 51 -16.35 0.44 4.43
CA MET A 51 -15.70 -0.87 4.33
C MET A 51 -16.64 -2.04 4.71
N GLY A 52 -17.86 -1.75 5.17
CA GLY A 52 -18.83 -2.77 5.61
C GLY A 52 -18.34 -3.59 6.80
N LYS A 53 -17.64 -2.96 7.74
CA LYS A 53 -17.13 -3.54 8.99
C LYS A 53 -17.80 -2.89 10.20
N GLU A 54 -17.65 -3.51 11.38
CA GLU A 54 -18.30 -3.03 12.62
C GLU A 54 -17.61 -1.78 13.16
N ALA A 55 -16.28 -1.69 13.06
CA ALA A 55 -15.51 -0.61 13.63
C ALA A 55 -14.23 -0.33 12.81
N ALA A 56 -13.64 0.83 13.07
CA ALA A 56 -12.37 1.26 12.51
C ALA A 56 -11.47 1.90 13.55
N LEU A 57 -10.18 2.01 13.26
CA LEU A 57 -9.19 2.68 14.10
C LEU A 57 -8.17 3.39 13.23
N PHE A 58 -7.99 4.70 13.42
CA PHE A 58 -6.91 5.44 12.78
C PHE A 58 -5.56 5.06 13.40
N VAL A 59 -4.56 4.84 12.54
CA VAL A 59 -3.18 4.50 12.91
C VAL A 59 -2.18 5.38 12.15
N PRO A 60 -0.99 5.65 12.71
CA PRO A 60 0.00 6.56 12.11
C PRO A 60 0.47 6.16 10.71
N SER A 61 0.54 4.86 10.41
CA SER A 61 1.07 4.35 9.14
C SER A 61 0.45 3.00 8.77
N GLY A 62 0.57 2.60 7.50
CA GLY A 62 0.19 1.27 7.03
C GLY A 62 1.00 0.16 7.70
N THR A 63 2.31 0.38 7.90
CA THR A 63 3.18 -0.55 8.62
C THR A 63 2.66 -0.82 10.04
N MET A 64 2.27 0.22 10.78
CA MET A 64 1.64 0.02 12.09
C MET A 64 0.27 -0.66 11.95
N GLY A 65 -0.52 -0.33 10.94
CA GLY A 65 -1.81 -0.96 10.69
C GLY A 65 -1.68 -2.46 10.48
N ASN A 66 -0.76 -2.89 9.63
CA ASN A 66 -0.47 -4.30 9.39
C ASN A 66 0.08 -4.99 10.64
N LEU A 67 1.07 -4.39 11.30
CA LEU A 67 1.65 -4.94 12.53
C LEU A 67 0.58 -5.15 13.60
N VAL A 68 -0.21 -4.14 13.92
CA VAL A 68 -1.30 -4.21 14.90
C VAL A 68 -2.31 -5.29 14.52
N SER A 69 -2.66 -5.40 13.23
CA SER A 69 -3.62 -6.39 12.73
C SER A 69 -3.09 -7.82 12.89
N VAL A 70 -1.83 -8.06 12.52
CA VAL A 70 -1.20 -9.37 12.70
C VAL A 70 -1.13 -9.75 14.18
N LEU A 71 -0.70 -8.83 15.05
CA LEU A 71 -0.61 -9.08 16.49
C LEU A 71 -1.99 -9.33 17.14
N ALA A 72 -3.02 -8.63 16.68
CA ALA A 72 -4.38 -8.80 17.20
C ALA A 72 -4.99 -10.17 16.88
N HIS A 73 -4.63 -10.73 15.70
CA HIS A 73 -5.06 -12.08 15.29
C HIS A 73 -4.13 -13.18 15.78
N CYS A 74 -2.86 -12.87 16.02
CA CYS A 74 -1.81 -13.79 16.46
C CYS A 74 -1.41 -13.50 17.93
N ASP A 75 -2.38 -13.44 18.82
CA ASP A 75 -2.23 -13.00 20.22
C ASP A 75 -1.66 -14.08 21.17
N THR A 76 -1.36 -15.25 20.65
CA THR A 76 -0.80 -16.37 21.40
C THR A 76 0.63 -16.64 20.95
N ARG A 77 1.56 -16.86 21.89
CA ARG A 77 2.94 -17.25 21.54
C ARG A 77 2.96 -18.56 20.75
N GLY A 78 3.87 -18.64 19.76
CA GLY A 78 3.91 -19.76 18.82
C GLY A 78 2.88 -19.63 17.70
N SER A 79 2.30 -18.45 17.49
CA SER A 79 1.46 -18.16 16.32
C SER A 79 2.27 -18.03 15.03
N GLU A 80 1.67 -18.46 13.93
CA GLU A 80 2.19 -18.35 12.57
C GLU A 80 1.21 -17.62 11.68
N VAL A 81 1.75 -16.82 10.74
CA VAL A 81 0.98 -16.16 9.67
C VAL A 81 1.44 -16.65 8.31
N ILE A 82 0.51 -17.03 7.45
CA ILE A 82 0.77 -17.33 6.03
C ILE A 82 0.63 -16.03 5.23
N LEU A 83 1.64 -15.71 4.42
CA LEU A 83 1.65 -14.51 3.56
C LEU A 83 2.48 -14.75 2.29
N GLY A 84 2.30 -13.88 1.30
CA GLY A 84 3.10 -13.94 0.07
C GLY A 84 4.57 -13.60 0.32
N ASP A 85 5.48 -14.32 -0.37
CA ASP A 85 6.93 -14.09 -0.28
C ASP A 85 7.35 -12.73 -0.86
N ASN A 86 6.51 -12.13 -1.71
CA ASN A 86 6.72 -10.82 -2.32
C ASN A 86 5.75 -9.75 -1.75
N SER A 87 5.09 -10.00 -0.61
CA SER A 87 4.18 -9.06 0.03
C SER A 87 4.90 -7.97 0.80
N HIS A 88 4.25 -6.80 0.94
CA HIS A 88 4.80 -5.66 1.66
C HIS A 88 5.11 -5.98 3.13
N ILE A 89 4.24 -6.71 3.82
CA ILE A 89 4.42 -7.12 5.22
C ILE A 89 5.70 -7.95 5.39
N HIS A 90 6.02 -8.80 4.39
CA HIS A 90 7.20 -9.66 4.45
C HIS A 90 8.49 -8.90 4.16
N ILE A 91 8.47 -8.02 3.13
CA ILE A 91 9.71 -7.42 2.60
C ILE A 91 10.03 -6.06 3.22
N TYR A 92 9.02 -5.17 3.37
CA TYR A 92 9.27 -3.74 3.61
C TYR A 92 8.92 -3.24 5.02
N GLU A 93 8.49 -4.11 5.92
CA GLU A 93 8.11 -3.73 7.30
C GLU A 93 9.17 -4.13 8.33
N ASN A 94 10.42 -4.28 7.87
CA ASN A 94 11.59 -4.54 8.72
C ASN A 94 11.43 -5.75 9.66
N GLY A 95 10.67 -6.77 9.24
CA GLY A 95 10.41 -7.97 10.04
C GLY A 95 9.63 -7.69 11.32
N GLY A 96 8.86 -6.60 11.37
CA GLY A 96 8.15 -6.14 12.58
C GLY A 96 7.25 -7.19 13.21
N ILE A 97 6.56 -8.01 12.43
CA ILE A 97 5.71 -9.10 12.94
C ILE A 97 6.50 -10.14 13.73
N SER A 98 7.78 -10.36 13.40
CA SER A 98 8.67 -11.28 14.11
C SER A 98 9.38 -10.59 15.27
N THR A 99 9.99 -9.43 15.03
CA THR A 99 10.84 -8.74 16.00
C THR A 99 10.05 -8.13 17.16
N LEU A 100 8.86 -7.60 16.89
CA LEU A 100 7.99 -6.99 17.90
C LEU A 100 6.85 -7.92 18.32
N GLY A 101 6.29 -8.67 17.36
CA GLY A 101 5.13 -9.53 17.60
C GLY A 101 5.48 -10.95 18.03
N GLY A 102 6.69 -11.44 17.73
CA GLY A 102 7.06 -12.83 17.95
C GLY A 102 6.23 -13.81 17.10
N VAL A 103 5.68 -13.33 15.97
CA VAL A 103 4.87 -14.14 15.06
C VAL A 103 5.76 -14.71 13.96
N HIS A 104 5.64 -16.01 13.72
CA HIS A 104 6.42 -16.70 12.70
C HIS A 104 5.83 -16.47 11.30
N PRO A 105 6.55 -15.88 10.34
CA PRO A 105 6.09 -15.77 8.95
C PRO A 105 6.32 -17.09 8.22
N ARG A 106 5.31 -17.58 7.54
CA ARG A 106 5.37 -18.71 6.61
C ARG A 106 5.00 -18.24 5.22
N THR A 107 5.97 -18.12 4.34
CA THR A 107 5.75 -17.59 3.00
C THR A 107 5.22 -18.63 2.04
N VAL A 108 4.35 -18.18 1.12
CA VAL A 108 3.89 -18.88 -0.06
C VAL A 108 4.25 -18.02 -1.27
N PRO A 109 4.82 -18.57 -2.35
CA PRO A 109 5.18 -17.80 -3.52
C PRO A 109 4.00 -17.03 -4.10
N ASN A 110 4.22 -15.74 -4.38
CA ASN A 110 3.27 -14.95 -5.16
C ASN A 110 3.38 -15.29 -6.66
N ASN A 111 2.24 -15.43 -7.30
CA ASN A 111 2.13 -15.48 -8.75
C ASN A 111 2.31 -14.06 -9.36
N PRO A 112 2.58 -13.95 -10.67
CA PRO A 112 2.73 -12.64 -11.34
C PRO A 112 1.49 -11.72 -11.24
N ASP A 113 0.32 -12.28 -10.97
CA ASP A 113 -0.94 -11.57 -10.75
C ASP A 113 -1.19 -11.14 -9.29
N GLY A 114 -0.21 -11.36 -8.41
CA GLY A 114 -0.29 -11.05 -6.98
C GLY A 114 -0.99 -12.11 -6.13
N THR A 115 -1.59 -13.12 -6.73
CA THR A 115 -2.22 -14.23 -5.98
C THR A 115 -1.18 -15.16 -5.35
N MET A 116 -1.60 -15.92 -4.35
CA MET A 116 -0.92 -17.15 -3.89
C MET A 116 -1.74 -18.36 -4.35
N ASP A 117 -1.08 -19.44 -4.75
CA ASP A 117 -1.77 -20.69 -5.07
C ASP A 117 -2.52 -21.21 -3.84
N ILE A 118 -3.85 -21.39 -3.97
CA ILE A 118 -4.71 -21.83 -2.87
C ILE A 118 -4.31 -23.20 -2.33
N HIS A 119 -3.88 -24.14 -3.19
CA HIS A 119 -3.38 -25.45 -2.74
C HIS A 119 -2.10 -25.31 -1.91
N LYS A 120 -1.23 -24.36 -2.26
CA LYS A 120 -0.02 -24.08 -1.47
C LYS A 120 -0.37 -23.41 -0.14
N ILE A 121 -1.37 -22.52 -0.12
CA ILE A 121 -1.89 -21.94 1.15
C ILE A 121 -2.37 -23.06 2.05
N VAL A 122 -3.23 -23.96 1.55
CA VAL A 122 -3.75 -25.10 2.33
C VAL A 122 -2.64 -26.01 2.81
N ALA A 123 -1.67 -26.36 1.96
CA ALA A 123 -0.52 -27.17 2.32
C ALA A 123 0.42 -26.51 3.35
N ALA A 124 0.39 -25.17 3.45
CA ALA A 124 1.16 -24.44 4.43
C ALA A 124 0.52 -24.40 5.83
N ILE A 125 -0.76 -24.73 5.98
CA ILE A 125 -1.47 -24.66 7.26
C ILE A 125 -0.91 -25.70 8.25
N ARG A 126 -0.58 -25.25 9.45
CA ARG A 126 -0.14 -26.07 10.58
C ARG A 126 -1.15 -26.05 11.68
N HIS A 127 -1.59 -27.23 12.08
CA HIS A 127 -2.61 -27.39 13.12
C HIS A 127 -2.01 -27.47 14.53
N PRO A 128 -2.80 -27.15 15.59
CA PRO A 128 -2.34 -27.20 16.99
C PRO A 128 -1.79 -28.56 17.44
N ASP A 129 -2.24 -29.66 16.85
CA ASP A 129 -1.82 -31.03 17.21
C ASP A 129 -0.31 -31.25 17.07
N GLY A 130 0.35 -30.44 16.23
CA GLY A 130 1.81 -30.45 16.05
C GLY A 130 2.55 -29.37 16.82
N ALA A 131 1.90 -28.64 17.75
CA ALA A 131 2.47 -27.45 18.40
C ALA A 131 3.75 -27.72 19.25
N MET A 132 4.07 -28.96 19.56
CA MET A 132 5.36 -29.32 20.16
C MET A 132 6.54 -29.13 19.21
N TYR A 133 6.32 -29.24 17.91
CA TYR A 133 7.39 -29.25 16.88
C TYR A 133 7.41 -27.99 16.02
N TYR A 134 6.27 -27.30 15.87
CA TYR A 134 6.15 -26.15 14.98
C TYR A 134 5.06 -25.17 15.43
N PRO A 135 5.15 -23.90 15.00
CA PRO A 135 4.12 -22.90 15.34
C PRO A 135 2.77 -23.26 14.71
N THR A 136 1.70 -22.77 15.33
CA THR A 136 0.32 -22.96 14.85
C THR A 136 -0.09 -21.81 13.93
N THR A 137 -0.57 -22.12 12.74
CA THR A 137 -1.12 -21.13 11.82
C THR A 137 -2.40 -20.51 12.40
N ARG A 138 -2.51 -19.17 12.38
CA ARG A 138 -3.66 -18.43 12.88
C ARG A 138 -4.22 -17.43 11.90
N LEU A 139 -3.41 -16.99 10.94
CA LEU A 139 -3.73 -15.88 10.06
C LEU A 139 -3.25 -16.16 8.64
N ILE A 140 -4.03 -15.73 7.65
CA ILE A 140 -3.61 -15.58 6.26
C ILE A 140 -3.62 -14.07 5.95
N CYS A 141 -2.56 -13.55 5.32
CA CYS A 141 -2.50 -12.18 4.85
C CYS A 141 -2.48 -12.14 3.31
N LEU A 142 -3.33 -11.31 2.73
CA LEU A 142 -3.33 -10.95 1.30
C LEU A 142 -2.92 -9.49 1.14
N GLU A 143 -2.47 -9.10 -0.05
CA GLU A 143 -2.20 -7.70 -0.40
C GLU A 143 -3.01 -7.30 -1.64
N ASN A 144 -3.82 -6.23 -1.55
CA ASN A 144 -4.64 -5.74 -2.65
C ASN A 144 -4.74 -4.19 -2.64
N THR A 145 -4.25 -3.48 -3.69
CA THR A 145 -3.55 -4.05 -4.86
C THR A 145 -2.15 -4.52 -4.48
N HIS A 146 -1.63 -5.53 -5.18
CA HIS A 146 -0.30 -6.04 -4.89
C HIS A 146 0.79 -5.14 -5.50
N GLY A 147 1.56 -4.46 -4.64
CA GLY A 147 2.51 -3.42 -5.05
C GLY A 147 3.64 -3.94 -5.93
N ASN A 148 4.29 -5.01 -5.53
CA ASN A 148 5.46 -5.56 -6.22
C ASN A 148 5.14 -6.32 -7.50
N THR A 149 3.87 -6.65 -7.77
CA THR A 149 3.43 -7.25 -9.03
C THR A 149 2.80 -6.23 -9.99
N GLY A 150 3.12 -4.95 -9.85
CA GLY A 150 2.63 -3.90 -10.75
C GLY A 150 1.27 -3.32 -10.38
N GLY A 151 0.88 -3.39 -9.13
CA GLY A 151 -0.43 -2.89 -8.67
C GLY A 151 -1.60 -3.77 -9.13
N LYS A 152 -1.36 -5.08 -9.31
CA LYS A 152 -2.37 -6.06 -9.69
C LYS A 152 -3.49 -6.14 -8.66
N CYS A 153 -4.71 -6.38 -9.16
CA CYS A 153 -5.91 -6.47 -8.36
C CYS A 153 -6.27 -7.93 -8.08
N LEU A 154 -6.42 -8.28 -6.81
CA LEU A 154 -7.02 -9.57 -6.46
C LEU A 154 -8.54 -9.51 -6.68
N SER A 155 -9.08 -10.51 -7.38
CA SER A 155 -10.51 -10.57 -7.66
C SER A 155 -11.33 -10.88 -6.41
N VAL A 156 -12.62 -10.58 -6.50
CA VAL A 156 -13.61 -10.93 -5.46
C VAL A 156 -13.64 -12.45 -5.23
N GLU A 157 -13.65 -13.22 -6.32
CA GLU A 157 -13.74 -14.68 -6.30
C GLU A 157 -12.51 -15.31 -5.62
N TYR A 158 -11.32 -14.77 -5.90
CA TYR A 158 -10.10 -15.23 -5.25
C TYR A 158 -10.11 -14.90 -3.75
N THR A 159 -10.46 -13.68 -3.40
CA THR A 159 -10.53 -13.23 -2.00
C THR A 159 -11.55 -14.04 -1.20
N ASP A 160 -12.73 -14.30 -1.79
CA ASP A 160 -13.77 -15.13 -1.16
C ASP A 160 -13.27 -16.57 -0.94
N LYS A 161 -12.63 -17.20 -1.93
CA LYS A 161 -12.05 -18.55 -1.80
C LYS A 161 -10.99 -18.66 -0.70
N VAL A 162 -10.09 -17.67 -0.59
CA VAL A 162 -9.10 -17.65 0.49
C VAL A 162 -9.79 -17.47 1.85
N GLY A 163 -10.86 -16.64 1.91
CA GLY A 163 -11.67 -16.50 3.11
C GLY A 163 -12.39 -17.80 3.52
N GLU A 164 -12.89 -18.57 2.56
CA GLU A 164 -13.48 -19.91 2.80
C GLU A 164 -12.43 -20.88 3.36
N VAL A 165 -11.21 -20.88 2.81
CA VAL A 165 -10.09 -21.68 3.35
C VAL A 165 -9.79 -21.25 4.79
N GLY A 166 -9.67 -19.96 5.07
CA GLY A 166 -9.48 -19.45 6.43
C GLY A 166 -10.56 -19.95 7.37
N LYS A 167 -11.83 -19.74 7.00
CA LYS A 167 -12.99 -20.16 7.81
C LYS A 167 -13.03 -21.65 8.08
N SER A 168 -12.77 -22.51 7.07
CA SER A 168 -12.81 -23.97 7.20
C SER A 168 -11.72 -24.53 8.11
N HIS A 169 -10.60 -23.79 8.28
CA HIS A 169 -9.48 -24.17 9.14
C HIS A 169 -9.40 -23.36 10.45
N GLY A 170 -10.40 -22.52 10.73
CA GLY A 170 -10.43 -21.69 11.96
C GLY A 170 -9.39 -20.56 11.96
N LEU A 171 -8.92 -20.15 10.78
CA LEU A 171 -7.94 -19.08 10.59
C LEU A 171 -8.64 -17.74 10.32
N LYS A 172 -7.93 -16.65 10.60
CA LYS A 172 -8.35 -15.30 10.25
C LYS A 172 -7.79 -14.90 8.87
N LEU A 173 -8.45 -13.95 8.21
CA LEU A 173 -7.99 -13.32 6.97
C LEU A 173 -7.79 -11.82 7.17
N HIS A 174 -6.56 -11.35 6.96
CA HIS A 174 -6.21 -9.94 6.90
C HIS A 174 -5.89 -9.53 5.48
N ILE A 175 -6.29 -8.33 5.07
CA ILE A 175 -5.89 -7.74 3.79
C ILE A 175 -5.06 -6.48 4.07
N ASP A 176 -3.79 -6.50 3.63
CA ASP A 176 -3.07 -5.26 3.38
C ASP A 176 -3.72 -4.57 2.19
N GLY A 177 -4.58 -3.64 2.49
CA GLY A 177 -5.36 -2.86 1.56
C GLY A 177 -4.79 -1.46 1.33
N ALA A 178 -3.45 -1.33 1.33
CA ALA A 178 -2.79 -0.03 1.18
C ALA A 178 -3.31 0.77 -0.02
N ARG A 179 -3.78 0.09 -1.07
CA ARG A 179 -4.41 0.68 -2.27
C ARG A 179 -5.74 0.00 -2.63
N ILE A 180 -6.50 -0.44 -1.65
CA ILE A 180 -7.76 -1.17 -1.87
C ILE A 180 -8.80 -0.38 -2.65
N PHE A 181 -8.81 0.95 -2.53
CA PHE A 181 -9.69 1.80 -3.34
C PHE A 181 -9.29 1.81 -4.81
N ASN A 182 -7.99 1.68 -5.13
CA ASN A 182 -7.55 1.49 -6.52
C ASN A 182 -8.10 0.17 -7.08
N ALA A 183 -8.03 -0.93 -6.31
CA ALA A 183 -8.62 -2.21 -6.72
C ALA A 183 -10.14 -2.09 -6.92
N SER A 184 -10.84 -1.45 -5.99
CA SER A 184 -12.29 -1.22 -6.07
C SER A 184 -12.68 -0.48 -7.36
N VAL A 185 -11.95 0.59 -7.69
CA VAL A 185 -12.20 1.39 -8.91
C VAL A 185 -11.84 0.60 -10.18
N ALA A 186 -10.69 -0.09 -10.19
CA ALA A 186 -10.24 -0.85 -11.36
C ALA A 186 -11.17 -2.02 -11.70
N LEU A 187 -11.67 -2.72 -10.68
CA LEU A 187 -12.58 -3.85 -10.84
C LEU A 187 -14.05 -3.45 -11.01
N GLY A 188 -14.40 -2.16 -10.78
CA GLY A 188 -15.79 -1.71 -10.79
C GLY A 188 -16.62 -2.33 -9.67
N VAL A 189 -16.01 -2.72 -8.56
CA VAL A 189 -16.66 -3.42 -7.44
C VAL A 189 -16.63 -2.53 -6.19
N PRO A 190 -17.77 -2.36 -5.49
CA PRO A 190 -17.78 -1.62 -4.22
C PRO A 190 -16.78 -2.21 -3.21
N VAL A 191 -16.03 -1.34 -2.53
CA VAL A 191 -14.93 -1.78 -1.66
C VAL A 191 -15.38 -2.74 -0.55
N HIS A 192 -16.59 -2.52 0.04
CA HIS A 192 -17.13 -3.42 1.05
C HIS A 192 -17.36 -4.85 0.52
N ARG A 193 -17.68 -4.99 -0.78
CA ARG A 193 -17.82 -6.31 -1.40
C ARG A 193 -16.45 -6.98 -1.58
N LEU A 194 -15.47 -6.22 -2.01
CA LEU A 194 -14.12 -6.70 -2.26
C LEU A 194 -13.44 -7.23 -0.97
N VAL A 195 -13.75 -6.63 0.17
CA VAL A 195 -13.16 -7.00 1.47
C VAL A 195 -14.09 -7.81 2.37
N ARG A 196 -15.25 -8.26 1.86
CA ARG A 196 -16.27 -8.94 2.66
C ARG A 196 -15.73 -10.15 3.41
N ALA A 197 -14.92 -10.97 2.74
CA ALA A 197 -14.38 -12.20 3.30
C ALA A 197 -13.29 -11.98 4.38
N ALA A 198 -12.68 -10.79 4.45
CA ALA A 198 -11.61 -10.48 5.39
C ALA A 198 -12.16 -10.19 6.79
N ASP A 199 -11.45 -10.67 7.83
CA ASP A 199 -11.71 -10.31 9.23
C ASP A 199 -11.20 -8.90 9.55
N SER A 200 -10.11 -8.46 8.92
CA SER A 200 -9.57 -7.12 9.05
C SER A 200 -8.91 -6.61 7.77
N VAL A 201 -8.86 -5.30 7.61
CA VAL A 201 -8.22 -4.64 6.45
C VAL A 201 -7.44 -3.42 6.95
N SER A 202 -6.22 -3.22 6.45
CA SER A 202 -5.45 -1.99 6.63
C SER A 202 -5.51 -1.15 5.37
N VAL A 203 -5.88 0.13 5.47
CA VAL A 203 -6.08 1.04 4.31
C VAL A 203 -5.18 2.24 4.47
N CYS A 204 -4.24 2.47 3.54
CA CYS A 204 -3.42 3.68 3.57
C CYS A 204 -4.21 4.90 3.05
N LEU A 205 -4.10 6.00 3.80
CA LEU A 205 -4.72 7.29 3.47
C LEU A 205 -3.71 8.24 2.81
N SER A 206 -2.41 8.03 3.07
CA SER A 206 -1.29 8.88 2.67
C SER A 206 -0.59 8.43 1.38
N LYS A 207 -1.33 7.84 0.43
CA LYS A 207 -0.86 7.45 -0.91
C LYS A 207 -1.70 8.16 -1.96
N GLY A 208 -2.28 7.45 -2.93
CA GLY A 208 -3.14 8.02 -3.96
C GLY A 208 -4.30 8.86 -3.42
N LEU A 209 -4.77 8.59 -2.21
CA LEU A 209 -5.82 9.39 -1.56
C LEU A 209 -5.35 10.78 -1.11
N GLY A 210 -4.05 10.96 -0.83
CA GLY A 210 -3.43 12.26 -0.62
C GLY A 210 -3.52 12.85 0.77
N ALA A 211 -3.94 12.10 1.79
CA ALA A 211 -3.81 12.54 3.18
C ALA A 211 -2.33 12.70 3.56
N PRO A 212 -1.97 13.66 4.45
CA PRO A 212 -0.57 13.91 4.77
C PRO A 212 0.11 12.76 5.51
N VAL A 213 -0.67 11.96 6.26
CA VAL A 213 -0.18 10.87 7.10
C VAL A 213 -1.33 9.93 7.45
N GLY A 214 -1.00 8.69 7.77
CA GLY A 214 -1.88 7.75 8.43
C GLY A 214 -2.50 6.70 7.53
N SER A 215 -3.08 5.75 8.22
CA SER A 215 -3.86 4.64 7.69
C SER A 215 -5.04 4.40 8.62
N VAL A 216 -5.97 3.58 8.20
CA VAL A 216 -7.09 3.13 9.03
C VAL A 216 -7.20 1.61 8.94
N ILE A 217 -7.34 0.96 10.08
CA ILE A 217 -7.67 -0.47 10.13
C ILE A 217 -9.14 -0.64 10.45
N VAL A 218 -9.77 -1.64 9.84
CA VAL A 218 -11.19 -1.94 10.01
C VAL A 218 -11.39 -3.41 10.32
N GLY A 219 -12.42 -3.73 11.10
CA GLY A 219 -12.75 -5.11 11.49
C GLY A 219 -13.94 -5.17 12.42
N SER A 220 -14.03 -6.25 13.23
CA SER A 220 -15.03 -6.36 14.28
C SER A 220 -14.71 -5.45 15.48
N ASN A 221 -15.71 -5.14 16.31
CA ASN A 221 -15.50 -4.39 17.55
C ASN A 221 -14.42 -5.04 18.44
N ALA A 222 -14.50 -6.35 18.64
CA ALA A 222 -13.53 -7.09 19.45
C ALA A 222 -12.09 -7.01 18.88
N PHE A 223 -11.94 -7.01 17.56
CA PHE A 223 -10.64 -6.79 16.90
C PHE A 223 -10.13 -5.36 17.15
N ILE A 224 -10.97 -4.36 16.97
CA ILE A 224 -10.59 -2.95 17.14
C ILE A 224 -10.26 -2.64 18.62
N ASP A 225 -10.93 -3.24 19.58
CA ASP A 225 -10.60 -3.07 21.00
C ASP A 225 -9.18 -3.59 21.32
N LYS A 226 -8.83 -4.78 20.82
CA LYS A 226 -7.44 -5.29 20.90
C LYS A 226 -6.46 -4.37 20.18
N ALA A 227 -6.81 -3.91 18.99
CA ALA A 227 -5.98 -3.03 18.18
C ALA A 227 -5.68 -1.69 18.86
N LYS A 228 -6.63 -1.10 19.60
CA LYS A 228 -6.42 0.11 20.40
C LYS A 228 -5.33 -0.08 21.45
N ILE A 229 -5.36 -1.22 22.16
CA ILE A 229 -4.35 -1.57 23.16
C ILE A 229 -2.98 -1.71 22.50
N LEU A 230 -2.90 -2.45 21.38
CA LEU A 230 -1.66 -2.68 20.64
C LEU A 230 -1.10 -1.36 20.04
N ARG A 231 -1.96 -0.52 19.46
CA ARG A 231 -1.57 0.81 18.99
C ARG A 231 -0.91 1.61 20.11
N LYS A 232 -1.51 1.61 21.31
CA LYS A 232 -0.94 2.29 22.48
C LYS A 232 0.39 1.70 22.90
N THR A 233 0.50 0.37 22.98
CA THR A 233 1.71 -0.35 23.36
C THR A 233 2.88 -0.05 22.42
N LEU A 234 2.61 0.05 21.10
CA LEU A 234 3.59 0.35 20.06
C LEU A 234 3.91 1.84 19.91
N GLY A 235 3.40 2.71 20.78
CA GLY A 235 3.66 4.14 20.76
C GLY A 235 2.81 4.95 19.76
N GLY A 236 1.80 4.34 19.15
CA GLY A 236 0.91 4.98 18.16
C GLY A 236 -0.33 5.64 18.77
N GLY A 237 -0.44 5.74 20.09
CA GLY A 237 -1.51 6.47 20.75
C GLY A 237 -1.27 7.99 20.64
N MET A 238 -2.13 8.66 19.89
CA MET A 238 -2.08 10.12 19.67
C MET A 238 -3.18 10.79 20.49
N ARG A 239 -3.06 12.10 20.74
CA ARG A 239 -4.04 12.89 21.50
C ARG A 239 -5.07 13.51 20.56
N GLN A 240 -4.85 14.70 20.05
CA GLN A 240 -5.76 15.43 19.18
C GLN A 240 -5.61 14.97 17.72
N VAL A 241 -5.90 13.70 17.48
CA VAL A 241 -5.69 13.05 16.18
C VAL A 241 -6.73 13.51 15.14
N GLY A 242 -7.80 14.14 15.56
CA GLY A 242 -8.83 14.73 14.70
C GLY A 242 -8.27 15.69 13.66
N ILE A 243 -7.17 16.39 13.94
CA ILE A 243 -6.46 17.20 12.94
C ILE A 243 -6.09 16.35 11.71
N LEU A 244 -5.55 15.15 11.91
CA LEU A 244 -5.15 14.24 10.84
C LEU A 244 -6.37 13.54 10.21
N CYS A 245 -7.35 13.17 11.03
CA CYS A 245 -8.59 12.54 10.58
C CYS A 245 -9.45 13.46 9.71
N ALA A 246 -9.40 14.79 9.93
CA ALA A 246 -10.07 15.76 9.08
C ALA A 246 -9.54 15.73 7.64
N ALA A 247 -8.22 15.68 7.45
CA ALA A 247 -7.62 15.52 6.13
C ALA A 247 -7.93 14.14 5.54
N ALA A 248 -7.87 13.09 6.35
CA ALA A 248 -8.18 11.72 5.94
C ALA A 248 -9.63 11.57 5.45
N TYR A 249 -10.58 12.22 6.10
CA TYR A 249 -11.98 12.24 5.70
C TYR A 249 -12.15 12.84 4.29
N LEU A 250 -11.51 14.01 4.04
CA LEU A 250 -11.54 14.63 2.72
C LEU A 250 -10.79 13.79 1.67
N ALA A 251 -9.70 13.15 2.04
CA ALA A 251 -8.96 12.24 1.17
C ALA A 251 -9.87 11.13 0.62
N VAL A 252 -10.63 10.46 1.48
CA VAL A 252 -11.57 9.41 1.07
C VAL A 252 -12.73 9.99 0.27
N ARG A 253 -13.36 11.06 0.75
CA ARG A 253 -14.55 11.67 0.12
C ARG A 253 -14.26 12.23 -1.28
N ASP A 254 -13.13 12.93 -1.46
CA ASP A 254 -12.89 13.77 -2.63
C ASP A 254 -11.91 13.14 -3.64
N THR A 255 -11.12 12.11 -3.22
CA THR A 255 -10.06 11.56 -4.08
C THR A 255 -10.38 10.17 -4.63
N VAL A 256 -11.16 9.35 -3.95
CA VAL A 256 -11.54 8.02 -4.46
C VAL A 256 -12.12 8.10 -5.86
N GLY A 257 -13.02 9.06 -6.13
CA GLY A 257 -13.60 9.29 -7.46
C GLY A 257 -12.60 9.72 -8.55
N LYS A 258 -11.39 10.15 -8.18
CA LYS A 258 -10.33 10.57 -9.11
C LYS A 258 -9.35 9.46 -9.47
N LEU A 259 -9.35 8.34 -8.75
CA LEU A 259 -8.42 7.23 -9.00
C LEU A 259 -8.56 6.65 -10.41
N ALA A 260 -9.75 6.66 -10.99
CA ALA A 260 -9.97 6.22 -12.37
C ALA A 260 -9.15 7.06 -13.38
N ASP A 261 -8.99 8.37 -13.14
CA ASP A 261 -8.18 9.25 -13.97
C ASP A 261 -6.67 8.96 -13.78
N ASP A 262 -6.26 8.63 -12.57
CA ASP A 262 -4.87 8.18 -12.31
C ASP A 262 -4.57 6.88 -13.07
N HIS A 263 -5.51 5.91 -13.08
CA HIS A 263 -5.37 4.67 -13.86
C HIS A 263 -5.29 4.94 -15.38
N ARG A 264 -6.13 5.86 -15.87
CA ARG A 264 -6.08 6.29 -17.28
C ARG A 264 -4.72 6.88 -17.64
N LYS A 265 -4.17 7.75 -16.81
CA LYS A 265 -2.85 8.35 -16.99
C LYS A 265 -1.73 7.31 -16.95
N ALA A 266 -1.82 6.34 -16.04
CA ALA A 266 -0.88 5.23 -15.99
C ALA A 266 -0.89 4.42 -17.29
N LYS A 267 -2.06 4.12 -17.85
CA LYS A 267 -2.18 3.43 -19.13
C LYS A 267 -1.55 4.20 -20.30
N VAL A 268 -1.58 5.53 -20.28
CA VAL A 268 -0.89 6.35 -21.32
C VAL A 268 0.63 6.21 -21.22
N LEU A 269 1.18 6.00 -20.02
CA LEU A 269 2.61 5.77 -19.80
C LEU A 269 3.05 4.33 -20.09
N ALA A 270 2.11 3.41 -20.29
CA ALA A 270 2.38 1.99 -20.44
C ALA A 270 2.92 1.64 -21.83
N VAL A 271 3.89 0.73 -21.88
CA VAL A 271 4.33 0.07 -23.15
C VAL A 271 3.32 -1.01 -23.54
N ASP A 272 2.83 -1.77 -22.55
CA ASP A 272 1.76 -2.76 -22.72
C ASP A 272 0.56 -2.37 -21.85
N LEU A 273 -0.52 -2.00 -22.50
CA LEU A 273 -1.76 -1.55 -21.84
C LEU A 273 -2.39 -2.64 -20.98
N ALA A 274 -2.25 -3.92 -21.36
CA ALA A 274 -2.82 -5.04 -20.63
C ALA A 274 -2.10 -5.29 -19.31
N SER A 275 -0.85 -4.88 -19.20
CA SER A 275 -0.07 -5.03 -17.96
C SER A 275 -0.49 -4.07 -16.85
N VAL A 276 -1.15 -2.94 -17.18
CA VAL A 276 -1.50 -1.86 -16.25
C VAL A 276 -2.96 -1.92 -15.84
N GLU A 277 -3.21 -2.34 -14.61
CA GLU A 277 -4.56 -2.42 -14.05
C GLU A 277 -4.95 -1.16 -13.25
N THR A 278 -3.96 -0.56 -12.57
CA THR A 278 -4.18 0.58 -11.67
C THR A 278 -3.26 1.76 -11.98
N ASN A 279 -2.79 2.47 -10.99
CA ASN A 279 -1.94 3.66 -11.11
C ASN A 279 -0.44 3.37 -11.21
N MET A 280 -0.03 2.11 -11.33
CA MET A 280 1.37 1.70 -11.39
C MET A 280 1.75 1.20 -12.79
N VAL A 281 2.89 1.65 -13.26
CA VAL A 281 3.50 1.22 -14.51
C VAL A 281 4.89 0.68 -14.20
N PHE A 282 5.16 -0.53 -14.63
CA PHE A 282 6.49 -1.13 -14.62
C PHE A 282 6.87 -1.42 -16.06
N PHE A 283 8.06 -1.05 -16.45
CA PHE A 283 8.59 -1.40 -17.77
C PHE A 283 10.04 -1.84 -17.68
N ASP A 284 10.36 -2.87 -18.44
CA ASP A 284 11.69 -3.43 -18.52
C ASP A 284 12.52 -2.74 -19.61
N ILE A 285 13.80 -2.59 -19.34
CA ILE A 285 14.77 -2.03 -20.27
C ILE A 285 15.49 -3.18 -20.97
N ALA A 286 15.29 -3.30 -22.28
CA ALA A 286 15.86 -4.38 -23.09
C ALA A 286 17.31 -4.11 -23.54
N ASP A 287 17.68 -2.85 -23.76
CA ASP A 287 19.03 -2.49 -24.23
C ASP A 287 20.02 -2.44 -23.05
N PRO A 288 21.08 -3.26 -23.04
CA PRO A 288 22.02 -3.34 -21.92
C PRO A 288 22.86 -2.06 -21.72
N ARG A 289 22.87 -1.12 -22.66
CA ARG A 289 23.55 0.17 -22.51
C ARG A 289 22.79 1.12 -21.59
N ILE A 290 21.48 0.90 -21.45
CA ILE A 290 20.58 1.67 -20.59
C ILE A 290 20.36 0.86 -19.31
N THR A 291 20.67 1.45 -18.16
CA THR A 291 20.26 0.89 -16.86
C THR A 291 19.14 1.73 -16.27
N PRO A 292 18.28 1.18 -15.40
CA PRO A 292 17.25 1.95 -14.70
C PRO A 292 17.81 3.20 -14.02
N ASP A 293 18.96 3.08 -13.35
CA ASP A 293 19.60 4.21 -12.66
C ASP A 293 20.01 5.31 -13.63
N LYS A 294 20.65 4.96 -14.76
CA LYS A 294 21.03 5.93 -15.79
C LYS A 294 19.80 6.65 -16.35
N LEU A 295 18.74 5.90 -16.67
CA LEU A 295 17.51 6.49 -17.18
C LEU A 295 16.89 7.45 -16.16
N CYS A 296 16.78 7.04 -14.89
CA CYS A 296 16.24 7.89 -13.83
C CYS A 296 17.09 9.16 -13.61
N GLN A 297 18.42 9.07 -13.64
CA GLN A 297 19.31 10.25 -13.54
C GLN A 297 19.10 11.25 -14.69
N VAL A 298 18.97 10.77 -15.93
CA VAL A 298 18.73 11.65 -17.08
C VAL A 298 17.33 12.27 -17.05
N LEU A 299 16.34 11.54 -16.54
CA LEU A 299 14.98 12.07 -16.32
C LEU A 299 14.98 13.15 -15.23
N GLU A 300 15.71 12.95 -14.14
CA GLU A 300 15.81 13.90 -13.03
C GLU A 300 16.39 15.25 -13.49
N GLN A 301 17.38 15.26 -14.39
CA GLN A 301 17.91 16.48 -15.00
C GLN A 301 16.86 17.28 -15.80
N ARG A 302 15.72 16.62 -16.12
CA ARG A 302 14.55 17.22 -16.80
C ARG A 302 13.37 17.44 -15.84
N ASN A 303 13.60 17.39 -14.52
CA ASN A 303 12.56 17.50 -13.49
C ASN A 303 11.46 16.42 -13.61
N VAL A 304 11.79 15.24 -14.12
CA VAL A 304 10.93 14.04 -14.10
C VAL A 304 11.57 13.04 -13.14
N LEU A 305 10.91 12.77 -12.01
CA LEU A 305 11.40 11.83 -11.02
C LEU A 305 10.73 10.47 -11.20
N ALA A 306 11.55 9.44 -11.40
CA ALA A 306 11.15 8.04 -11.51
C ALA A 306 11.96 7.19 -10.53
N MET A 307 11.62 5.92 -10.38
CA MET A 307 12.30 5.02 -9.44
C MET A 307 12.72 3.72 -10.14
N PRO A 308 14.00 3.30 -10.02
CA PRO A 308 14.37 1.93 -10.35
C PRO A 308 13.56 0.93 -9.52
N ALA A 309 13.00 -0.09 -10.15
CA ALA A 309 12.23 -1.13 -9.49
C ALA A 309 13.03 -2.44 -9.34
N SER A 310 13.97 -2.66 -10.26
CA SER A 310 14.91 -3.79 -10.23
C SER A 310 16.17 -3.41 -11.03
N SER A 311 17.09 -4.34 -11.20
CA SER A 311 18.28 -4.14 -12.08
C SER A 311 17.93 -3.93 -13.56
N LYS A 312 16.68 -4.18 -13.96
CA LYS A 312 16.21 -4.08 -15.36
C LYS A 312 14.95 -3.24 -15.55
N SER A 313 14.23 -2.93 -14.46
CA SER A 313 12.90 -2.31 -14.53
C SER A 313 12.87 -0.92 -13.92
N VAL A 314 12.03 -0.04 -14.46
CA VAL A 314 11.67 1.25 -13.89
C VAL A 314 10.20 1.24 -13.50
N ARG A 315 9.89 1.86 -12.36
CA ARG A 315 8.53 2.08 -11.87
C ARG A 315 8.13 3.54 -12.02
N LEU A 316 6.93 3.76 -12.54
CA LEU A 316 6.23 5.04 -12.51
C LEU A 316 4.89 4.85 -11.79
N VAL A 317 4.50 5.80 -10.96
CA VAL A 317 3.22 5.78 -10.24
C VAL A 317 2.50 7.11 -10.46
N THR A 318 1.30 7.05 -11.03
CA THR A 318 0.45 8.23 -11.23
C THR A 318 -0.38 8.52 -9.98
N HIS A 319 -0.73 9.79 -9.79
CA HIS A 319 -1.56 10.26 -8.70
C HIS A 319 -2.24 11.58 -9.08
N TYR A 320 -3.23 12.03 -8.32
CA TYR A 320 -4.10 13.17 -8.65
C TYR A 320 -3.37 14.52 -8.92
N GLN A 321 -2.10 14.64 -8.52
CA GLN A 321 -1.29 15.84 -8.77
C GLN A 321 -0.55 15.81 -10.12
N ILE A 322 -0.61 14.70 -10.85
CA ILE A 322 -0.06 14.56 -12.20
C ILE A 322 -1.14 14.94 -13.20
N SER A 323 -0.86 15.91 -14.07
CA SER A 323 -1.74 16.33 -15.16
C SER A 323 -1.49 15.54 -16.45
N ASP A 324 -2.40 15.62 -17.43
CA ASP A 324 -2.18 15.05 -18.76
C ASP A 324 -0.96 15.64 -19.47
N SER A 325 -0.72 16.94 -19.28
CA SER A 325 0.48 17.59 -19.80
C SER A 325 1.77 17.07 -19.16
N ASP A 326 1.75 16.74 -17.86
CA ASP A 326 2.88 16.11 -17.17
C ASP A 326 3.16 14.71 -17.75
N VAL A 327 2.12 13.94 -18.08
CA VAL A 327 2.24 12.62 -18.73
C VAL A 327 2.90 12.75 -20.11
N GLN A 328 2.43 13.66 -20.96
CA GLN A 328 3.01 13.89 -22.30
C GLN A 328 4.45 14.38 -22.20
N TYR A 329 4.74 15.28 -21.27
CA TYR A 329 6.08 15.74 -20.99
C TYR A 329 7.00 14.58 -20.57
N THR A 330 6.52 13.70 -19.71
CA THR A 330 7.27 12.52 -19.26
C THR A 330 7.62 11.59 -20.41
N LEU A 331 6.68 11.29 -21.32
CA LEU A 331 6.94 10.48 -22.52
C LEU A 331 8.03 11.11 -23.39
N THR A 332 7.93 12.41 -23.68
CA THR A 332 8.96 13.13 -24.44
C THR A 332 10.32 13.10 -23.73
N CYS A 333 10.36 13.18 -22.39
CA CYS A 333 11.60 13.09 -21.63
C CYS A 333 12.20 11.68 -21.67
N ILE A 334 11.39 10.63 -21.64
CA ILE A 334 11.86 9.24 -21.76
C ILE A 334 12.48 9.01 -23.13
N GLU A 335 11.83 9.42 -24.23
CA GLU A 335 12.35 9.32 -25.59
C GLU A 335 13.73 10.00 -25.71
N LYS A 336 13.83 11.26 -25.31
CA LYS A 336 15.09 12.00 -25.33
C LYS A 336 16.17 11.39 -24.45
N ALA A 337 15.82 10.90 -23.28
CA ALA A 337 16.78 10.27 -22.37
C ALA A 337 17.35 8.98 -22.98
N VAL A 338 16.52 8.17 -23.62
CA VAL A 338 16.96 6.97 -24.36
C VAL A 338 17.91 7.34 -25.49
N GLU A 339 17.56 8.32 -26.33
CA GLU A 339 18.40 8.79 -27.43
C GLU A 339 19.77 9.30 -26.96
N GLU A 340 19.80 10.10 -25.90
CA GLU A 340 21.05 10.63 -25.33
C GLU A 340 21.95 9.54 -24.75
N ILE A 341 21.36 8.56 -24.04
CA ILE A 341 22.14 7.45 -23.49
C ILE A 341 22.72 6.60 -24.62
N LEU A 342 21.92 6.29 -25.64
CA LEU A 342 22.33 5.45 -26.75
C LEU A 342 23.40 6.12 -27.65
N SER A 343 23.33 7.45 -27.83
CA SER A 343 24.32 8.24 -28.58
C SER A 343 25.60 8.52 -27.77
N GLY A 344 25.66 8.20 -26.50
CA GLY A 344 26.80 8.50 -25.63
C GLY A 344 26.88 9.96 -25.17
N ASN A 345 25.85 10.75 -25.41
CA ASN A 345 25.83 12.19 -25.12
C ASN A 345 25.30 12.47 -23.68
N ALA A 346 24.77 11.46 -22.99
CA ALA A 346 24.24 11.62 -21.63
C ALA A 346 25.36 11.95 -20.64
N LYS A 347 25.16 13.01 -19.85
CA LYS A 347 26.06 13.39 -18.77
C LYS A 347 25.57 12.73 -17.48
N PHE A 348 26.46 11.94 -16.88
CA PHE A 348 26.20 11.33 -15.57
C PHE A 348 27.08 12.01 -14.52
N GLU A 349 26.48 12.58 -13.49
CA GLU A 349 27.23 13.00 -12.34
C GLU A 349 27.72 11.76 -11.59
N ARG A 350 29.01 11.71 -11.25
CA ARG A 350 29.52 10.70 -10.32
C ARG A 350 28.83 10.93 -8.99
N LEU A 351 28.05 9.96 -8.53
CA LEU A 351 27.53 9.96 -7.17
C LEU A 351 28.73 10.04 -6.22
N THR A 352 29.02 11.24 -5.71
CA THR A 352 29.90 11.40 -4.56
C THR A 352 29.20 10.71 -3.39
N ASN A 353 29.86 9.71 -2.82
CA ASN A 353 29.41 8.92 -1.67
C ASN A 353 28.73 9.81 -0.61
N GLY A 354 27.42 9.75 -0.48
CA GLY A 354 26.70 10.53 0.53
C GLY A 354 25.18 10.51 0.44
N THR A 355 24.59 10.28 -0.74
CA THR A 355 23.16 10.03 -0.88
C THR A 355 22.95 8.53 -1.07
N THR A 356 22.54 7.87 -0.02
CA THR A 356 21.95 6.53 -0.14
C THR A 356 20.81 6.62 -1.13
N THR A 357 21.05 6.16 -2.36
CA THR A 357 19.97 5.73 -3.21
C THR A 357 19.22 4.67 -2.42
N ASN A 358 18.01 5.00 -1.95
CA ASN A 358 17.07 4.00 -1.48
C ASN A 358 16.69 3.14 -2.70
N SER A 359 17.63 2.30 -3.13
CA SER A 359 17.30 1.10 -3.84
C SER A 359 16.55 0.25 -2.80
N TYR A 360 15.25 0.13 -2.93
CA TYR A 360 14.53 -1.02 -2.40
C TYR A 360 15.11 -2.23 -3.15
N GLY A 361 16.29 -2.64 -2.71
CA GLY A 361 16.98 -3.80 -3.24
C GLY A 361 16.26 -5.05 -2.76
N HIS A 362 16.23 -6.01 -3.63
CA HIS A 362 15.73 -7.39 -3.43
C HIS A 362 16.39 -8.09 -2.28
#